data_f5d08d1d9c6489802263cf36a30e7599
#
_entry.id   f5d08d1d9c6489802263cf36a30e7599
#
_cell.length_a   1.000
_cell.length_b   1.000
_cell.length_c   1.000
_cell.angle_alpha   90.00
_cell.angle_beta   90.00
_cell.angle_gamma   90.00
#
_symmetry.space_group_name_H-M   'P 1'
#
loop_
_entity.id
_entity.type
_entity.pdbx_description
1 polymer ?
#
loop_
_entity_poly.entity_id
_entity_poly.type
_entity_poly.pdbx_seq_one_letter_code
_entity_poly.pdbx_strand_id
1 'polypeptide(L)'
;KAILSEVALLTNKPVIYAANMSDEDFSNGIDSNEGYKAVQKIAAEEHAGVLPLCAQIEEEIVEMDKEEKEMFLADMGLEESGLDRLIKECYALLGLISYLTAGKQEVRAWTIKKGTKAPQAAGKIHSDFERGFIRAEVIAYDDLIACGSMTAAKEKGLVRSEGKDYVMKDGDVVLFRFNV
;
A
#
# COMPACT_ATOMS: atom_id res chain seq x y z
N LYS A 1 -14.01 -1.96 25.95
CA LYS A 1 -13.11 -1.98 24.75
C LYS A 1 -11.93 -1.00 24.92
N ALA A 2 -12.12 0.22 25.47
CA ALA A 2 -11.01 1.22 25.62
C ALA A 2 -9.85 0.71 26.50
N ILE A 3 -10.10 0.01 27.59
CA ILE A 3 -9.06 -0.50 28.49
C ILE A 3 -8.21 -1.59 27.83
N LEU A 4 -8.80 -2.41 26.96
CA LEU A 4 -8.08 -3.48 26.26
C LEU A 4 -7.22 -2.97 25.09
N SER A 5 -7.49 -1.77 24.57
CA SER A 5 -6.68 -1.19 23.49
C SER A 5 -5.31 -0.70 23.96
N GLU A 6 -5.14 -0.48 25.28
CA GLU A 6 -3.87 -0.07 25.89
C GLU A 6 -2.95 -1.27 26.19
N VAL A 7 -3.49 -2.49 26.13
CA VAL A 7 -2.73 -3.73 26.38
C VAL A 7 -2.40 -4.39 25.05
N ALA A 8 -1.11 -4.59 24.78
CA ALA A 8 -0.62 -5.21 23.55
C ALA A 8 -0.84 -6.75 23.53
N LEU A 9 -2.10 -7.18 23.55
CA LEU A 9 -2.47 -8.58 23.46
C LEU A 9 -2.39 -9.07 21.98
N LEU A 10 -1.79 -10.23 21.74
CA LEU A 10 -1.76 -10.84 20.42
C LEU A 10 -3.16 -11.12 19.87
N THR A 11 -4.06 -11.57 20.72
CA THR A 11 -5.46 -11.87 20.36
C THR A 11 -6.30 -10.62 20.01
N ASN A 12 -5.77 -9.42 20.25
CA ASN A 12 -6.43 -8.16 19.89
C ASN A 12 -5.86 -7.56 18.59
N LYS A 13 -4.88 -8.22 17.97
CA LYS A 13 -4.30 -7.78 16.70
C LYS A 13 -5.07 -8.38 15.53
N PRO A 14 -5.25 -7.60 14.44
CA PRO A 14 -5.79 -8.16 13.21
C PRO A 14 -4.83 -9.21 12.64
N VAL A 15 -5.38 -10.24 11.99
CA VAL A 15 -4.64 -11.42 11.52
C VAL A 15 -4.83 -11.58 10.02
N ILE A 16 -3.76 -11.99 9.33
CA ILE A 16 -3.80 -12.54 7.98
C ILE A 16 -3.23 -13.97 8.05
N TYR A 17 -3.96 -14.92 7.50
CA TYR A 17 -3.51 -16.29 7.32
C TYR A 17 -2.71 -16.39 6.02
N ALA A 18 -1.40 -16.57 6.10
CA ALA A 18 -0.55 -16.87 4.96
C ALA A 18 -0.61 -18.39 4.70
N ALA A 19 -1.44 -18.81 3.76
CA ALA A 19 -1.59 -20.20 3.39
C ALA A 19 -0.45 -20.60 2.43
N ASN A 20 0.60 -21.27 2.96
CA ASN A 20 1.70 -21.75 2.14
C ASN A 20 1.26 -23.02 1.40
N MET A 21 1.23 -22.95 0.08
CA MET A 21 0.76 -23.97 -0.84
C MET A 21 1.89 -24.42 -1.76
N SER A 22 1.73 -25.57 -2.41
CA SER A 22 2.68 -26.03 -3.42
C SER A 22 2.50 -25.30 -4.75
N ASP A 23 3.49 -25.37 -5.62
CA ASP A 23 3.43 -24.91 -7.01
C ASP A 23 2.36 -25.67 -7.82
N GLU A 24 2.19 -26.97 -7.54
CA GLU A 24 1.14 -27.78 -8.14
C GLU A 24 -0.27 -27.28 -7.79
N ASP A 25 -0.50 -26.80 -6.56
CA ASP A 25 -1.78 -26.23 -6.15
C ASP A 25 -2.11 -24.96 -6.94
N PHE A 26 -1.12 -24.12 -7.23
CA PHE A 26 -1.31 -22.95 -8.09
C PHE A 26 -1.61 -23.34 -9.53
N SER A 27 -0.90 -24.29 -10.09
CA SER A 27 -1.10 -24.79 -11.47
C SER A 27 -2.46 -25.48 -11.66
N ASN A 28 -2.96 -26.18 -10.64
CA ASN A 28 -4.24 -26.89 -10.67
C ASN A 28 -5.44 -26.02 -10.23
N GLY A 29 -5.19 -24.81 -9.79
CA GLY A 29 -6.18 -23.90 -9.22
C GLY A 29 -6.35 -24.08 -7.72
N ILE A 30 -5.99 -23.06 -6.97
CA ILE A 30 -5.95 -23.02 -5.49
C ILE A 30 -7.26 -23.42 -4.83
N ASP A 31 -8.38 -23.16 -5.49
CA ASP A 31 -9.71 -23.49 -4.99
C ASP A 31 -10.01 -25.00 -5.01
N SER A 32 -9.16 -25.84 -5.61
CA SER A 32 -9.27 -27.30 -5.54
C SER A 32 -8.71 -27.86 -4.24
N ASN A 33 -7.87 -27.13 -3.51
CA ASN A 33 -7.20 -27.58 -2.30
C ASN A 33 -8.13 -27.50 -1.08
N GLU A 34 -8.48 -28.65 -0.50
CA GLU A 34 -9.40 -28.74 0.65
C GLU A 34 -8.82 -28.09 1.92
N GLY A 35 -7.50 -28.12 2.11
CA GLY A 35 -6.81 -27.43 3.22
C GLY A 35 -6.98 -25.94 3.12
N TYR A 36 -6.82 -25.37 1.92
CA TYR A 36 -7.04 -23.95 1.67
C TYR A 36 -8.48 -23.53 1.95
N LYS A 37 -9.47 -24.30 1.49
CA LYS A 37 -10.89 -24.05 1.81
C LYS A 37 -11.17 -24.07 3.32
N ALA A 38 -10.54 -25.00 4.05
CA ALA A 38 -10.68 -25.06 5.51
C ALA A 38 -10.12 -23.80 6.18
N VAL A 39 -8.95 -23.30 5.73
CA VAL A 39 -8.36 -22.04 6.22
C VAL A 39 -9.26 -20.84 5.89
N GLN A 40 -9.80 -20.77 4.67
CA GLN A 40 -10.73 -19.71 4.26
C GLN A 40 -11.97 -19.67 5.17
N LYS A 41 -12.52 -20.85 5.53
CA LYS A 41 -13.67 -20.93 6.44
C LYS A 41 -13.35 -20.40 7.83
N ILE A 42 -12.21 -20.82 8.41
CA ILE A 42 -11.77 -20.33 9.73
C ILE A 42 -11.54 -18.82 9.69
N ALA A 43 -10.84 -18.33 8.67
CA ALA A 43 -10.57 -16.92 8.53
C ALA A 43 -11.85 -16.08 8.39
N ALA A 44 -12.84 -16.57 7.67
CA ALA A 44 -14.15 -15.91 7.55
C ALA A 44 -14.88 -15.82 8.91
N GLU A 45 -14.84 -16.88 9.73
CA GLU A 45 -15.41 -16.89 11.08
C GLU A 45 -14.70 -15.88 12.01
N GLU A 46 -13.39 -15.67 11.83
CA GLU A 46 -12.57 -14.75 12.62
C GLU A 46 -12.46 -13.34 12.03
N HIS A 47 -13.08 -13.08 10.90
CA HIS A 47 -12.94 -11.83 10.13
C HIS A 47 -11.48 -11.51 9.78
N ALA A 48 -10.67 -12.52 9.52
CA ALA A 48 -9.27 -12.44 9.13
C ALA A 48 -9.11 -12.50 7.61
N GLY A 49 -8.01 -11.94 7.09
CA GLY A 49 -7.61 -12.10 5.70
C GLY A 49 -6.97 -13.47 5.44
N VAL A 50 -7.04 -13.96 4.20
CA VAL A 50 -6.31 -15.16 3.76
C VAL A 50 -5.51 -14.82 2.51
N LEU A 51 -4.23 -15.12 2.54
CA LEU A 51 -3.34 -14.94 1.41
C LEU A 51 -2.72 -16.29 1.03
N PRO A 52 -3.07 -16.86 -0.13
CA PRO A 52 -2.36 -18.02 -0.67
C PRO A 52 -1.01 -17.55 -1.22
N LEU A 53 0.06 -18.26 -0.86
CA LEU A 53 1.41 -18.04 -1.35
C LEU A 53 2.12 -19.38 -1.53
N CYS A 54 3.17 -19.40 -2.34
CA CYS A 54 4.10 -20.51 -2.45
C CYS A 54 5.51 -20.02 -2.11
N ALA A 55 6.03 -20.42 -0.96
CA ALA A 55 7.34 -19.96 -0.50
C ALA A 55 8.48 -20.39 -1.45
N GLN A 56 8.32 -21.51 -2.15
CA GLN A 56 9.28 -21.98 -3.15
C GLN A 56 9.32 -21.03 -4.36
N ILE A 57 8.15 -20.65 -4.88
CA ILE A 57 8.07 -19.66 -5.97
C ILE A 57 8.69 -18.33 -5.53
N GLU A 58 8.40 -17.89 -4.30
CA GLU A 58 8.97 -16.63 -3.78
C GLU A 58 10.50 -16.68 -3.68
N GLU A 59 11.07 -17.83 -3.30
CA GLU A 59 12.53 -18.05 -3.27
C GLU A 59 13.12 -17.97 -4.67
N GLU A 60 12.52 -18.63 -5.65
CA GLU A 60 13.00 -18.66 -7.03
C GLU A 60 12.99 -17.26 -7.69
N ILE A 61 11.94 -16.48 -7.50
CA ILE A 61 11.81 -15.16 -8.13
C ILE A 61 12.66 -14.06 -7.49
N VAL A 62 13.20 -14.26 -6.28
CA VAL A 62 14.06 -13.26 -5.61
C VAL A 62 15.36 -13.03 -6.37
N GLU A 63 15.91 -14.06 -7.00
CA GLU A 63 17.19 -13.99 -7.73
C GLU A 63 17.01 -13.58 -9.20
N MET A 64 15.77 -13.51 -9.71
CA MET A 64 15.45 -13.15 -11.09
C MET A 64 15.51 -11.63 -11.29
N ASP A 65 15.92 -11.20 -12.48
CA ASP A 65 15.73 -9.82 -12.89
C ASP A 65 14.23 -9.50 -13.12
N LYS A 66 13.93 -8.24 -13.37
CA LYS A 66 12.53 -7.79 -13.47
C LYS A 66 11.79 -8.46 -14.64
N GLU A 67 12.43 -8.60 -15.79
CA GLU A 67 11.80 -9.16 -17.00
C GLU A 67 11.58 -10.65 -16.83
N GLU A 68 12.57 -11.37 -16.30
CA GLU A 68 12.48 -12.80 -15.97
C GLU A 68 11.37 -13.07 -14.94
N LYS A 69 11.29 -12.25 -13.87
CA LYS A 69 10.25 -12.35 -12.84
C LYS A 69 8.85 -12.16 -13.43
N GLU A 70 8.66 -11.14 -14.27
CA GLU A 70 7.36 -10.87 -14.91
C GLU A 70 6.93 -12.03 -15.82
N MET A 71 7.85 -12.59 -16.59
CA MET A 71 7.59 -13.76 -17.46
C MET A 71 7.23 -15.00 -16.63
N PHE A 72 8.02 -15.30 -15.58
CA PHE A 72 7.81 -16.44 -14.72
C PHE A 72 6.44 -16.39 -14.01
N LEU A 73 6.09 -15.24 -13.43
CA LEU A 73 4.78 -15.04 -12.80
C LEU A 73 3.62 -15.19 -13.80
N ALA A 74 3.78 -14.66 -15.02
CA ALA A 74 2.78 -14.79 -16.07
C ALA A 74 2.56 -16.25 -16.48
N ASP A 75 3.63 -17.06 -16.60
CA ASP A 75 3.55 -18.49 -16.91
C ASP A 75 2.81 -19.27 -15.81
N MET A 76 2.93 -18.83 -14.56
CA MET A 76 2.20 -19.39 -13.41
C MET A 76 0.77 -18.84 -13.26
N GLY A 77 0.34 -17.94 -14.15
CA GLY A 77 -0.96 -17.28 -14.08
C GLY A 77 -1.09 -16.27 -12.94
N LEU A 78 0.04 -15.74 -12.45
CA LEU A 78 0.10 -14.75 -11.38
C LEU A 78 0.41 -13.37 -11.95
N GLU A 79 -0.30 -12.36 -11.47
CA GLU A 79 -0.07 -10.95 -11.87
C GLU A 79 1.07 -10.31 -11.06
N GLU A 80 1.29 -10.78 -9.83
CA GLU A 80 2.30 -10.24 -8.90
C GLU A 80 2.77 -11.30 -7.90
N SER A 81 3.90 -11.06 -7.25
CA SER A 81 4.45 -11.97 -6.23
C SER A 81 3.57 -12.05 -4.99
N GLY A 82 3.70 -13.14 -4.24
CA GLY A 82 3.05 -13.30 -2.94
C GLY A 82 3.51 -12.25 -1.94
N LEU A 83 4.78 -11.81 -2.01
CA LEU A 83 5.31 -10.73 -1.18
C LEU A 83 4.61 -9.39 -1.50
N ASP A 84 4.44 -9.04 -2.77
CA ASP A 84 3.75 -7.80 -3.17
C ASP A 84 2.29 -7.80 -2.69
N ARG A 85 1.60 -8.95 -2.85
CA ARG A 85 0.23 -9.15 -2.32
C ARG A 85 0.18 -9.04 -0.81
N LEU A 86 1.14 -9.65 -0.10
CA LEU A 86 1.21 -9.58 1.37
C LEU A 86 1.36 -8.13 1.85
N ILE A 87 2.22 -7.35 1.20
CA ILE A 87 2.40 -5.93 1.52
C ILE A 87 1.07 -5.17 1.34
N LYS A 88 0.39 -5.35 0.22
CA LYS A 88 -0.91 -4.72 -0.06
C LYS A 88 -1.96 -5.09 0.98
N GLU A 89 -2.09 -6.37 1.29
CA GLU A 89 -3.04 -6.87 2.30
C GLU A 89 -2.73 -6.33 3.70
N CYS A 90 -1.44 -6.26 4.08
CA CYS A 90 -1.03 -5.66 5.36
C CYS A 90 -1.37 -4.17 5.42
N TYR A 91 -1.14 -3.41 4.34
CA TYR A 91 -1.52 -2.00 4.26
C TYR A 91 -3.03 -1.82 4.38
N ALA A 92 -3.82 -2.62 3.66
CA ALA A 92 -5.27 -2.61 3.73
C ALA A 92 -5.79 -2.93 5.15
N LEU A 93 -5.25 -3.99 5.76
CA LEU A 93 -5.62 -4.44 7.11
C LEU A 93 -5.33 -3.38 8.17
N LEU A 94 -4.20 -2.70 8.07
CA LEU A 94 -3.78 -1.64 9.00
C LEU A 94 -4.41 -0.28 8.68
N GLY A 95 -5.15 -0.17 7.58
CA GLY A 95 -5.72 1.08 7.10
C GLY A 95 -4.65 2.11 6.73
N LEU A 96 -3.56 1.66 6.11
CA LEU A 96 -2.45 2.51 5.68
C LEU A 96 -2.60 2.91 4.21
N ILE A 97 -2.10 4.08 3.90
CA ILE A 97 -1.93 4.60 2.54
C ILE A 97 -0.57 5.28 2.43
N SER A 98 -0.09 5.47 1.21
CA SER A 98 1.16 6.19 0.95
C SER A 98 0.91 7.40 0.07
N TYR A 99 1.49 8.54 0.44
CA TYR A 99 1.62 9.70 -0.44
C TYR A 99 3.09 9.92 -0.79
N LEU A 100 3.36 10.63 -1.88
CA LEU A 100 4.68 10.85 -2.42
C LEU A 100 5.07 12.33 -2.31
N THR A 101 6.33 12.58 -2.01
CA THR A 101 6.95 13.88 -2.25
C THR A 101 8.00 13.73 -3.34
N ALA A 102 7.97 14.61 -4.34
CA ALA A 102 8.92 14.61 -5.45
C ALA A 102 9.59 15.98 -5.54
N GLY A 103 10.83 16.03 -5.07
CA GLY A 103 11.71 17.19 -5.15
C GLY A 103 12.90 16.94 -6.09
N LYS A 104 13.72 17.97 -6.32
CA LYS A 104 14.94 17.84 -7.13
C LYS A 104 15.99 16.93 -6.49
N GLN A 105 16.02 16.86 -5.17
CA GLN A 105 17.03 16.15 -4.40
C GLN A 105 16.55 14.77 -3.94
N GLU A 106 15.26 14.60 -3.69
CA GLU A 106 14.70 13.38 -3.11
C GLU A 106 13.28 13.14 -3.66
N VAL A 107 13.00 11.88 -3.95
CA VAL A 107 11.65 11.35 -4.14
C VAL A 107 11.40 10.35 -3.02
N ARG A 108 10.30 10.52 -2.27
CA ARG A 108 10.03 9.68 -1.10
C ARG A 108 8.55 9.37 -0.94
N ALA A 109 8.28 8.13 -0.56
CA ALA A 109 6.96 7.68 -0.10
C ALA A 109 6.84 7.83 1.43
N TRP A 110 5.67 8.29 1.86
CA TRP A 110 5.34 8.53 3.26
C TRP A 110 4.08 7.76 3.62
N THR A 111 4.20 6.86 4.57
CA THR A 111 3.07 6.04 5.04
C THR A 111 2.29 6.77 6.12
N ILE A 112 0.97 6.87 5.92
CA ILE A 112 0.01 7.49 6.83
C ILE A 112 -1.23 6.59 6.98
N LYS A 113 -2.08 6.87 7.97
CA LYS A 113 -3.38 6.21 8.10
C LYS A 113 -4.39 6.80 7.11
N LYS A 114 -5.24 5.95 6.55
CA LYS A 114 -6.39 6.37 5.75
C LYS A 114 -7.26 7.33 6.57
N GLY A 115 -7.67 8.43 5.97
CA GLY A 115 -8.42 9.50 6.65
C GLY A 115 -7.54 10.60 7.25
N THR A 116 -6.22 10.51 7.17
CA THR A 116 -5.29 11.57 7.60
C THR A 116 -5.49 12.82 6.74
N LYS A 117 -5.60 13.99 7.38
CA LYS A 117 -5.68 15.27 6.69
C LYS A 117 -4.30 15.82 6.31
N ALA A 118 -4.26 16.74 5.34
CA ALA A 118 -3.02 17.30 4.79
C ALA A 118 -2.07 17.91 5.84
N PRO A 119 -2.50 18.66 6.88
CA PRO A 119 -1.59 19.15 7.90
C PRO A 119 -0.88 18.02 8.67
N GLN A 120 -1.63 16.99 9.11
CA GLN A 120 -1.05 15.85 9.83
C GLN A 120 -0.13 15.01 8.92
N ALA A 121 -0.46 14.90 7.63
CA ALA A 121 0.43 14.28 6.63
C ALA A 121 1.74 15.07 6.50
N ALA A 122 1.68 16.40 6.42
CA ALA A 122 2.85 17.28 6.43
C ALA A 122 3.68 17.11 7.71
N GLY A 123 3.03 16.93 8.85
CA GLY A 123 3.64 16.64 10.15
C GLY A 123 4.44 15.34 10.20
N LYS A 124 4.13 14.39 9.32
CA LYS A 124 4.89 13.16 9.17
C LYS A 124 6.30 13.39 8.63
N ILE A 125 6.47 14.47 7.85
CA ILE A 125 7.77 14.91 7.33
C ILE A 125 8.53 15.67 8.43
N HIS A 126 7.90 16.69 8.99
CA HIS A 126 8.45 17.49 10.09
C HIS A 126 7.33 18.23 10.83
N SER A 127 7.45 18.39 12.15
CA SER A 127 6.47 19.08 13.00
C SER A 127 6.20 20.52 12.58
N ASP A 128 7.21 21.21 12.04
CA ASP A 128 7.07 22.58 11.56
C ASP A 128 6.18 22.66 10.32
N PHE A 129 6.17 21.64 9.47
CA PHE A 129 5.28 21.57 8.30
C PHE A 129 3.81 21.50 8.70
N GLU A 130 3.51 20.78 9.79
CA GLU A 130 2.16 20.74 10.35
C GLU A 130 1.77 22.06 10.97
N ARG A 131 2.64 22.62 11.83
CA ARG A 131 2.39 23.87 12.56
C ARG A 131 2.22 25.06 11.61
N GLY A 132 3.10 25.16 10.62
CA GLY A 132 3.10 26.25 9.63
C GLY A 132 2.29 25.97 8.36
N PHE A 133 1.46 24.91 8.33
CA PHE A 133 0.74 24.50 7.12
C PHE A 133 -0.12 25.61 6.55
N ILE A 134 0.07 25.89 5.26
CA ILE A 134 -0.72 26.86 4.48
C ILE A 134 -1.66 26.11 3.53
N ARG A 135 -1.10 25.29 2.64
CA ARG A 135 -1.83 24.51 1.64
C ARG A 135 -0.96 23.34 1.12
N ALA A 136 -1.60 22.38 0.44
CA ALA A 136 -0.93 21.35 -0.32
C ALA A 136 -1.22 21.52 -1.82
N GLU A 137 -0.19 21.45 -2.65
CA GLU A 137 -0.34 21.28 -4.10
C GLU A 137 -0.33 19.78 -4.36
N VAL A 138 -1.44 19.24 -4.84
CA VAL A 138 -1.68 17.78 -4.93
C VAL A 138 -2.01 17.39 -6.36
N ILE A 139 -1.39 16.32 -6.83
CA ILE A 139 -1.74 15.63 -8.08
C ILE A 139 -1.76 14.12 -7.85
N ALA A 140 -2.65 13.39 -8.51
CA ALA A 140 -2.62 11.94 -8.48
C ALA A 140 -1.38 11.42 -9.23
N TYR A 141 -0.79 10.32 -8.76
CA TYR A 141 0.40 9.72 -9.37
C TYR A 141 0.18 9.41 -10.86
N ASP A 142 -0.93 8.76 -11.21
CA ASP A 142 -1.22 8.39 -12.59
C ASP A 142 -1.34 9.61 -13.51
N ASP A 143 -1.97 10.69 -13.04
CA ASP A 143 -2.09 11.94 -13.78
C ASP A 143 -0.71 12.58 -14.02
N LEU A 144 0.19 12.53 -13.03
CA LEU A 144 1.54 13.04 -13.15
C LEU A 144 2.35 12.25 -14.19
N ILE A 145 2.28 10.92 -14.14
CA ILE A 145 2.97 10.02 -15.09
C ILE A 145 2.42 10.25 -16.51
N ALA A 146 1.11 10.32 -16.69
CA ALA A 146 0.48 10.59 -17.99
C ALA A 146 0.85 11.98 -18.55
N CYS A 147 1.16 12.95 -17.70
CA CYS A 147 1.63 14.28 -18.13
C CYS A 147 3.13 14.34 -18.39
N GLY A 148 3.91 13.41 -17.87
CA GLY A 148 5.37 13.34 -18.00
C GLY A 148 6.14 14.40 -17.20
N SER A 149 5.49 15.46 -16.69
CA SER A 149 6.11 16.46 -15.83
C SER A 149 5.10 17.25 -15.01
N MET A 150 5.56 17.78 -13.87
CA MET A 150 4.77 18.66 -13.01
C MET A 150 4.37 19.97 -13.72
N THR A 151 5.20 20.47 -14.63
CA THR A 151 4.90 21.68 -15.42
C THR A 151 3.74 21.43 -16.37
N ALA A 152 3.79 20.35 -17.16
CA ALA A 152 2.70 19.98 -18.06
C ALA A 152 1.40 19.69 -17.29
N ALA A 153 1.49 19.08 -16.12
CA ALA A 153 0.34 18.84 -15.26
C ALA A 153 -0.30 20.13 -14.75
N LYS A 154 0.51 21.15 -14.41
CA LYS A 154 0.02 22.49 -14.03
C LYS A 154 -0.67 23.20 -15.20
N GLU A 155 -0.10 23.16 -16.39
CA GLU A 155 -0.69 23.74 -17.61
C GLU A 155 -2.06 23.11 -17.95
N LYS A 156 -2.22 21.81 -17.67
CA LYS A 156 -3.49 21.09 -17.83
C LYS A 156 -4.47 21.30 -16.66
N GLY A 157 -4.09 22.03 -15.61
CA GLY A 157 -4.94 22.28 -14.45
C GLY A 157 -5.17 21.07 -13.54
N LEU A 158 -4.33 20.02 -13.64
CA LEU A 158 -4.47 18.78 -12.86
C LEU A 158 -3.88 18.91 -11.45
N VAL A 159 -3.03 19.91 -11.20
CA VAL A 159 -2.48 20.17 -9.87
C VAL A 159 -3.49 21.00 -9.06
N ARG A 160 -4.06 20.37 -8.05
CA ARG A 160 -5.06 20.97 -7.15
C ARG A 160 -4.36 21.71 -6.01
N SER A 161 -4.95 22.81 -5.56
CA SER A 161 -4.54 23.50 -4.33
C SER A 161 -5.51 23.17 -3.22
N GLU A 162 -5.07 22.38 -2.26
CA GLU A 162 -5.89 21.81 -1.19
C GLU A 162 -5.59 22.47 0.16
N GLY A 163 -6.64 22.69 0.94
CA GLY A 163 -6.56 23.32 2.27
C GLY A 163 -6.40 22.30 3.41
N LYS A 164 -6.60 22.81 4.65
CA LYS A 164 -6.40 22.03 5.89
C LYS A 164 -7.34 20.84 6.03
N ASP A 165 -8.50 20.87 5.41
CA ASP A 165 -9.50 19.80 5.51
C ASP A 165 -9.36 18.72 4.45
N TYR A 166 -8.40 18.84 3.55
CA TYR A 166 -8.15 17.83 2.54
C TYR A 166 -7.71 16.52 3.19
N VAL A 167 -8.44 15.45 2.87
CA VAL A 167 -8.11 14.09 3.29
C VAL A 167 -7.23 13.48 2.22
N MET A 168 -6.02 13.08 2.62
CA MET A 168 -5.03 12.47 1.74
C MET A 168 -5.54 11.19 1.12
N LYS A 169 -5.19 10.99 -0.15
CA LYS A 169 -5.48 9.76 -0.90
C LYS A 169 -4.19 8.99 -1.17
N ASP A 170 -4.35 7.68 -1.35
CA ASP A 170 -3.23 6.83 -1.78
C ASP A 170 -2.73 7.26 -3.15
N GLY A 171 -1.40 7.32 -3.32
CA GLY A 171 -0.78 7.76 -4.55
C GLY A 171 -0.81 9.29 -4.80
N ASP A 172 -1.27 10.11 -3.85
CA ASP A 172 -1.13 11.56 -3.99
C ASP A 172 0.36 11.97 -4.05
N VAL A 173 0.75 12.72 -5.09
CA VAL A 173 2.04 13.39 -5.15
C VAL A 173 1.86 14.82 -4.68
N VAL A 174 2.60 15.21 -3.61
CA VAL A 174 2.28 16.41 -2.83
C VAL A 174 3.47 17.32 -2.64
N LEU A 175 3.23 18.63 -2.78
CA LEU A 175 4.13 19.69 -2.34
C LEU A 175 3.43 20.52 -1.27
N PHE A 176 3.87 20.41 -0.03
CA PHE A 176 3.35 21.21 1.07
C PHE A 176 3.94 22.63 1.06
N ARG A 177 3.07 23.62 1.20
CA ARG A 177 3.44 25.02 1.41
C ARG A 177 3.20 25.35 2.88
N PHE A 178 4.22 25.81 3.54
CA PHE A 178 4.20 26.13 4.96
C PHE A 178 5.03 27.40 5.24
N ASN A 179 4.78 28.02 6.36
CA ASN A 179 5.53 29.16 6.87
C ASN A 179 5.80 28.97 8.37
N VAL A 180 7.06 29.08 8.79
CA VAL A 180 7.52 28.90 10.18
C VAL A 180 8.26 30.13 10.62
#